data_b33648d1b4963c95eb1676eb951a47fe
#
_entry.id   b33648d1b4963c95eb1676eb951a47fe
#
_cell.length_a   1.000
_cell.length_b   1.000
_cell.length_c   1.000
_cell.angle_alpha   90.00
_cell.angle_beta   90.00
_cell.angle_gamma   90.00
#
_symmetry.space_group_name_H-M   'P 1'
#
loop_
_entity.id
_entity.type
_entity.pdbx_description
1 polymer ?
#
loop_
_entity_poly.entity_id
_entity_poly.type
_entity_poly.pdbx_seq_one_letter_code
_entity_poly.pdbx_strand_id
1 'polypeptide(L)'
;MEIKHEQIREALRGWAIETTQRTVAAEITSAYFDLQLEAPLLAQIERADGSVDDAAWHNNKQQIFRWLDSDSVAARRKIQQLQPAILAALPAELRARLIAGNSIEYLAIRALKEHQGAIAAALLNALPTDFERECDKAERSLNELRRAYSTLH
;
A
#
# COMPACT_ATOMS: atom_id res chain seq x y z
N MET A 1 2.76 2.78 15.28
CA MET A 1 3.21 3.32 13.98
C MET A 1 1.97 3.62 13.14
N GLU A 2 1.87 4.85 12.71
CA GLU A 2 0.75 5.25 11.86
C GLU A 2 1.20 5.23 10.40
N ILE A 3 0.52 4.44 9.57
CA ILE A 3 0.76 4.37 8.13
C ILE A 3 -0.32 5.19 7.44
N LYS A 4 0.10 6.09 6.55
CA LYS A 4 -0.84 6.98 5.87
C LYS A 4 -1.76 6.21 4.94
N HIS A 5 -3.00 6.69 4.84
CA HIS A 5 -4.02 6.08 3.99
C HIS A 5 -3.56 5.94 2.53
N GLU A 6 -2.90 6.96 1.97
CA GLU A 6 -2.38 6.93 0.60
C GLU A 6 -1.34 5.83 0.41
N GLN A 7 -0.52 5.58 1.42
CA GLN A 7 0.51 4.53 1.35
C GLN A 7 -0.11 3.14 1.34
N ILE A 8 -1.15 2.93 2.14
CA ILE A 8 -1.89 1.67 2.14
C ILE A 8 -2.61 1.49 0.80
N ARG A 9 -3.22 2.54 0.28
CA ARG A 9 -3.88 2.51 -1.04
C ARG A 9 -2.92 2.08 -2.13
N GLU A 10 -1.74 2.68 -2.18
CA GLU A 10 -0.73 2.37 -3.17
C GLU A 10 -0.25 0.91 -3.05
N ALA A 11 0.00 0.45 -1.84
CA ALA A 11 0.43 -0.92 -1.58
C ALA A 11 -0.61 -1.95 -2.02
N LEU A 12 -1.87 -1.75 -1.65
CA LEU A 12 -2.95 -2.68 -1.99
C LEU A 12 -3.28 -2.65 -3.49
N ARG A 13 -3.23 -1.49 -4.12
CA ARG A 13 -3.43 -1.40 -5.56
C ARG A 13 -2.33 -2.09 -6.34
N GLY A 14 -1.07 -1.90 -5.94
CA GLY A 14 0.06 -2.61 -6.52
C GLY A 14 -0.06 -4.13 -6.37
N TRP A 15 -0.45 -4.57 -5.19
CA TRP A 15 -0.67 -5.99 -4.92
C TRP A 15 -1.83 -6.55 -5.78
N ALA A 16 -2.93 -5.80 -5.91
CA ALA A 16 -4.07 -6.21 -6.72
C ALA A 16 -3.75 -6.31 -8.21
N ILE A 17 -2.81 -5.50 -8.71
CA ILE A 17 -2.34 -5.59 -10.09
C ILE A 17 -1.55 -6.90 -10.32
N GLU A 18 -0.73 -7.30 -9.36
CA GLU A 18 0.05 -8.54 -9.44
C GLU A 18 -0.83 -9.79 -9.28
N THR A 19 -1.93 -9.68 -8.57
CA THR A 19 -2.87 -10.78 -8.36
C THR A 19 -4.26 -10.39 -8.88
N THR A 20 -5.21 -10.19 -7.99
CA THR A 20 -6.55 -9.63 -8.30
C THR A 20 -7.08 -8.94 -7.05
N GLN A 21 -8.03 -8.03 -7.22
CA GLN A 21 -8.73 -7.43 -6.08
C GLN A 21 -9.45 -8.50 -5.24
N ARG A 22 -9.97 -9.53 -5.89
CA ARG A 22 -10.65 -10.65 -5.23
C ARG A 22 -9.69 -11.41 -4.31
N THR A 23 -8.48 -11.70 -4.77
CA THR A 23 -7.46 -12.37 -3.97
C THR A 23 -7.03 -11.51 -2.78
N VAL A 24 -6.79 -10.21 -3.01
CA VAL A 24 -6.43 -9.28 -1.94
C VAL A 24 -7.51 -9.25 -0.86
N ALA A 25 -8.78 -9.15 -1.26
CA ALA A 25 -9.90 -9.15 -0.31
C ALA A 25 -9.98 -10.44 0.50
N ALA A 26 -9.75 -11.60 -0.14
CA ALA A 26 -9.76 -12.90 0.53
C ALA A 26 -8.65 -13.01 1.58
N GLU A 27 -7.45 -12.57 1.23
CA GLU A 27 -6.30 -12.63 2.14
C GLU A 27 -6.50 -11.70 3.34
N ILE A 28 -6.99 -10.49 3.12
CA ILE A 28 -7.27 -9.54 4.20
C ILE A 28 -8.39 -10.07 5.10
N THR A 29 -9.44 -10.64 4.52
CA THR A 29 -10.54 -11.21 5.30
C THR A 29 -10.08 -12.39 6.15
N SER A 30 -9.23 -13.26 5.60
CA SER A 30 -8.65 -14.38 6.35
C SER A 30 -7.85 -13.87 7.56
N ALA A 31 -6.98 -12.89 7.34
CA ALA A 31 -6.19 -12.29 8.43
C ALA A 31 -7.07 -11.59 9.46
N TYR A 32 -8.14 -10.93 9.01
CA TYR A 32 -9.11 -10.27 9.88
C TYR A 32 -9.73 -11.25 10.89
N PHE A 33 -10.15 -12.41 10.43
CA PHE A 33 -10.74 -13.42 11.31
C PHE A 33 -9.69 -14.15 12.14
N ASP A 34 -8.50 -14.40 11.59
CA ASP A 34 -7.39 -14.99 12.35
C ASP A 34 -6.96 -14.11 13.53
N LEU A 35 -6.97 -12.80 13.34
CA LEU A 35 -6.64 -11.82 14.38
C LEU A 35 -7.83 -11.50 15.30
N GLN A 36 -9.00 -12.06 15.02
CA GLN A 36 -10.23 -11.84 15.79
C GLN A 36 -10.62 -10.36 15.87
N LEU A 37 -10.44 -9.64 14.77
CA LEU A 37 -10.86 -8.25 14.68
C LEU A 37 -12.38 -8.15 14.63
N GLU A 38 -12.94 -7.11 15.25
CA GLU A 38 -14.38 -6.89 15.31
C GLU A 38 -14.82 -5.71 14.44
N ALA A 39 -13.90 -4.86 14.04
CA ALA A 39 -14.17 -3.67 13.24
C ALA A 39 -13.07 -3.48 12.19
N PRO A 40 -13.41 -2.97 11.00
CA PRO A 40 -14.76 -2.72 10.51
C PRO A 40 -15.49 -4.03 10.26
N LEU A 41 -16.80 -3.97 10.02
CA LEU A 41 -17.58 -5.20 9.84
C LEU A 41 -17.29 -5.83 8.49
N LEU A 42 -16.77 -7.07 8.51
CA LEU A 42 -16.57 -7.91 7.33
C LEU A 42 -17.28 -9.25 7.51
N ALA A 43 -17.78 -9.80 6.41
CA ALA A 43 -18.42 -11.10 6.42
C ALA A 43 -17.38 -12.21 6.24
N GLN A 44 -17.64 -13.37 6.85
CA GLN A 44 -16.80 -14.54 6.65
C GLN A 44 -17.04 -15.11 5.25
N ILE A 45 -15.93 -15.34 4.51
CA ILE A 45 -16.00 -15.84 3.14
C ILE A 45 -16.04 -17.36 3.12
N GLU A 46 -15.24 -18.00 3.96
CA GLU A 46 -15.18 -19.46 4.05
C GLU A 46 -16.13 -19.95 5.12
N ARG A 47 -17.02 -20.88 4.75
CA ARG A 47 -17.96 -21.48 5.69
C ARG A 47 -17.30 -22.61 6.46
N ALA A 48 -17.92 -23.01 7.58
CA ALA A 48 -17.42 -24.07 8.45
C ALA A 48 -17.22 -25.42 7.71
N ASP A 49 -17.99 -25.67 6.64
CA ASP A 49 -17.89 -26.88 5.81
C ASP A 49 -16.81 -26.78 4.72
N GLY A 50 -16.06 -25.68 4.66
CA GLY A 50 -15.04 -25.42 3.66
C GLY A 50 -15.56 -24.82 2.36
N SER A 51 -16.87 -24.67 2.21
CA SER A 51 -17.44 -24.01 1.03
C SER A 51 -17.25 -22.51 1.09
N VAL A 52 -17.30 -21.85 -0.09
CA VAL A 52 -17.07 -20.41 -0.22
C VAL A 52 -18.39 -19.69 -0.42
N ASP A 53 -18.57 -18.60 0.32
CA ASP A 53 -19.69 -17.68 0.15
C ASP A 53 -19.28 -16.58 -0.85
N ASP A 54 -19.62 -16.77 -2.12
CA ASP A 54 -19.24 -15.83 -3.18
C ASP A 54 -19.85 -14.45 -2.99
N ALA A 55 -21.05 -14.35 -2.45
CA ALA A 55 -21.71 -13.07 -2.19
C ALA A 55 -20.97 -12.29 -1.10
N ALA A 56 -20.57 -12.96 -0.01
CA ALA A 56 -19.79 -12.36 1.05
C ALA A 56 -18.41 -11.89 0.53
N TRP A 57 -17.76 -12.71 -0.29
CA TRP A 57 -16.47 -12.37 -0.90
C TRP A 57 -16.59 -11.11 -1.76
N HIS A 58 -17.60 -11.07 -2.63
CA HIS A 58 -17.82 -9.91 -3.48
C HIS A 58 -18.08 -8.64 -2.66
N ASN A 59 -18.92 -8.74 -1.63
CA ASN A 59 -19.23 -7.61 -0.75
C ASN A 59 -18.01 -7.11 -0.01
N ASN A 60 -17.19 -8.00 0.54
CA ASN A 60 -15.96 -7.62 1.23
C ASN A 60 -15.00 -6.92 0.29
N LYS A 61 -14.82 -7.45 -0.92
CA LYS A 61 -13.99 -6.83 -1.95
C LYS A 61 -14.44 -5.41 -2.25
N GLN A 62 -15.74 -5.22 -2.49
CA GLN A 62 -16.29 -3.91 -2.79
C GLN A 62 -16.10 -2.93 -1.63
N GLN A 63 -16.36 -3.37 -0.41
CA GLN A 63 -16.22 -2.53 0.78
C GLN A 63 -14.77 -2.10 0.99
N ILE A 64 -13.84 -3.05 0.97
CA ILE A 64 -12.42 -2.77 1.22
C ILE A 64 -11.91 -1.75 0.19
N PHE A 65 -12.14 -1.98 -1.09
CA PHE A 65 -11.64 -1.09 -2.13
C PHE A 65 -12.38 0.25 -2.18
N ARG A 66 -13.65 0.29 -1.78
CA ARG A 66 -14.38 1.55 -1.62
C ARG A 66 -13.77 2.40 -0.51
N TRP A 67 -13.50 1.82 0.66
CA TRP A 67 -12.85 2.55 1.75
C TRP A 67 -11.44 2.98 1.37
N LEU A 68 -10.74 2.13 0.65
CA LEU A 68 -9.37 2.42 0.20
C LEU A 68 -9.34 3.65 -0.71
N ASP A 69 -10.29 3.75 -1.63
CA ASP A 69 -10.35 4.81 -2.64
C ASP A 69 -10.97 6.11 -2.14
N SER A 70 -11.65 6.08 -1.00
CA SER A 70 -12.30 7.25 -0.41
C SER A 70 -11.34 7.98 0.54
N ASP A 71 -11.39 9.31 0.49
CA ASP A 71 -10.63 10.17 1.41
C ASP A 71 -11.49 10.67 2.58
N SER A 72 -12.72 10.16 2.74
CA SER A 72 -13.58 10.52 3.86
C SER A 72 -13.00 10.06 5.19
N VAL A 73 -13.35 10.76 6.27
CA VAL A 73 -12.92 10.41 7.63
C VAL A 73 -13.38 9.00 7.99
N ALA A 74 -14.62 8.64 7.62
CA ALA A 74 -15.18 7.32 7.90
C ALA A 74 -14.39 6.21 7.20
N ALA A 75 -14.06 6.39 5.92
CA ALA A 75 -13.29 5.40 5.15
C ALA A 75 -11.87 5.23 5.69
N ARG A 76 -11.20 6.34 5.99
CA ARG A 76 -9.86 6.31 6.59
C ARG A 76 -9.84 5.58 7.91
N ARG A 77 -10.87 5.78 8.75
CA ARG A 77 -11.00 5.07 10.02
C ARG A 77 -11.14 3.57 9.81
N LYS A 78 -11.95 3.15 8.84
CA LYS A 78 -12.16 1.74 8.54
C LYS A 78 -10.90 1.06 8.04
N ILE A 79 -10.14 1.72 7.16
CA ILE A 79 -8.84 1.21 6.72
C ILE A 79 -7.85 1.16 7.87
N GLN A 80 -7.86 2.14 8.75
CA GLN A 80 -7.00 2.13 9.95
C GLN A 80 -7.35 0.97 10.88
N GLN A 81 -8.64 0.67 11.06
CA GLN A 81 -9.08 -0.49 11.83
C GLN A 81 -8.66 -1.80 11.18
N LEU A 82 -8.60 -1.86 9.85
CA LEU A 82 -8.12 -3.03 9.10
C LEU A 82 -6.61 -3.14 9.03
N GLN A 83 -5.86 -2.13 9.42
CA GLN A 83 -4.41 -2.10 9.25
C GLN A 83 -3.70 -3.35 9.78
N PRO A 84 -4.02 -3.90 10.97
CA PRO A 84 -3.38 -5.14 11.42
C PRO A 84 -3.60 -6.31 10.46
N ALA A 85 -4.82 -6.45 9.93
CA ALA A 85 -5.15 -7.50 8.98
C ALA A 85 -4.44 -7.28 7.64
N ILE A 86 -4.38 -6.04 7.18
CA ILE A 86 -3.68 -5.68 5.94
C ILE A 86 -2.20 -6.01 6.05
N LEU A 87 -1.55 -5.62 7.14
CA LEU A 87 -0.13 -5.90 7.35
C LEU A 87 0.14 -7.40 7.46
N ALA A 88 -0.75 -8.16 8.11
CA ALA A 88 -0.61 -9.61 8.22
C ALA A 88 -0.79 -10.31 6.88
N ALA A 89 -1.69 -9.81 6.03
CA ALA A 89 -2.02 -10.41 4.74
C ALA A 89 -1.00 -10.08 3.65
N LEU A 90 -0.39 -8.90 3.70
CA LEU A 90 0.55 -8.46 2.66
C LEU A 90 1.72 -9.42 2.52
N PRO A 91 2.17 -9.68 1.27
CA PRO A 91 3.44 -10.37 1.07
C PRO A 91 4.57 -9.68 1.83
N ALA A 92 5.53 -10.46 2.34
CA ALA A 92 6.59 -9.96 3.22
C ALA A 92 7.36 -8.78 2.62
N GLU A 93 7.63 -8.82 1.32
CA GLU A 93 8.35 -7.76 0.63
C GLU A 93 7.54 -6.44 0.59
N LEU A 94 6.25 -6.52 0.27
CA LEU A 94 5.38 -5.35 0.23
C LEU A 94 5.17 -4.78 1.63
N ARG A 95 5.04 -5.65 2.63
CA ARG A 95 4.92 -5.23 4.03
C ARG A 95 6.16 -4.49 4.50
N ALA A 96 7.34 -5.03 4.22
CA ALA A 96 8.59 -4.40 4.59
C ALA A 96 8.74 -3.02 3.93
N ARG A 97 8.36 -2.90 2.66
CA ARG A 97 8.40 -1.64 1.93
C ARG A 97 7.42 -0.62 2.50
N LEU A 98 6.21 -1.06 2.85
CA LEU A 98 5.19 -0.18 3.43
C LEU A 98 5.63 0.35 4.79
N ILE A 99 6.17 -0.51 5.64
CA ILE A 99 6.68 -0.13 6.96
C ILE A 99 7.88 0.81 6.81
N ALA A 100 8.84 0.45 5.97
CA ALA A 100 10.05 1.24 5.74
C ALA A 100 9.76 2.58 5.07
N GLY A 101 8.68 2.69 4.31
CA GLY A 101 8.28 3.92 3.63
C GLY A 101 8.05 5.12 4.56
N ASN A 102 7.94 4.89 5.87
CA ASN A 102 7.81 5.96 6.88
C ASN A 102 9.14 6.30 7.55
N SER A 103 10.22 5.60 7.20
CA SER A 103 11.54 5.79 7.77
C SER A 103 12.32 6.85 7.00
N ILE A 104 12.95 7.79 7.72
CA ILE A 104 13.83 8.80 7.12
C ILE A 104 14.97 8.12 6.38
N GLU A 105 15.54 7.08 6.98
CA GLU A 105 16.63 6.31 6.36
C GLU A 105 16.22 5.70 5.02
N TYR A 106 15.06 5.06 4.97
CA TYR A 106 14.54 4.48 3.72
C TYR A 106 14.31 5.55 2.66
N LEU A 107 13.67 6.66 3.05
CA LEU A 107 13.40 7.76 2.12
C LEU A 107 14.68 8.40 1.60
N ALA A 108 15.70 8.51 2.43
CA ALA A 108 17.00 9.04 2.04
C ALA A 108 17.71 8.12 1.04
N ILE A 109 17.70 6.80 1.28
CA ILE A 109 18.28 5.81 0.37
C ILE A 109 17.55 5.81 -0.96
N ARG A 110 16.22 5.89 -0.92
CA ARG A 110 15.40 5.96 -2.14
C ARG A 110 15.72 7.21 -2.96
N ALA A 111 15.81 8.37 -2.31
CA ALA A 111 16.16 9.62 -2.98
C ALA A 111 17.54 9.54 -3.64
N LEU A 112 18.52 8.94 -2.97
CA LEU A 112 19.84 8.73 -3.52
C LEU A 112 19.79 7.84 -4.77
N LYS A 113 19.10 6.72 -4.72
CA LYS A 113 18.96 5.80 -5.86
C LYS A 113 18.30 6.48 -7.06
N GLU A 114 17.22 7.24 -6.83
CA GLU A 114 16.51 7.91 -7.92
C GLU A 114 17.40 9.00 -8.56
N HIS A 115 18.20 9.72 -7.77
CA HIS A 115 19.17 10.68 -8.30
C HIS A 115 20.24 9.99 -9.13
N GLN A 116 20.76 8.86 -8.68
CA GLN A 116 21.74 8.08 -9.43
C GLN A 116 21.15 7.63 -10.77
N GLY A 117 19.87 7.23 -10.77
CA GLY A 117 19.16 6.84 -12.00
C GLY A 117 19.09 7.99 -13.01
N ALA A 118 18.77 9.20 -12.56
CA ALA A 118 18.73 10.38 -13.46
C ALA A 118 20.13 10.71 -14.01
N ILE A 119 21.14 10.69 -13.16
CA ILE A 119 22.53 10.95 -13.60
C ILE A 119 23.01 9.88 -14.58
N ALA A 120 22.72 8.61 -14.31
CA ALA A 120 23.08 7.50 -15.19
C ALA A 120 22.39 7.63 -16.55
N ALA A 121 21.12 8.02 -16.57
CA ALA A 121 20.38 8.24 -17.81
C ALA A 121 21.06 9.31 -18.69
N ALA A 122 21.50 10.41 -18.08
CA ALA A 122 22.21 11.47 -18.80
C ALA A 122 23.54 10.97 -19.34
N LEU A 123 24.33 10.23 -18.54
CA LEU A 123 25.62 9.70 -18.95
C LEU A 123 25.53 8.64 -20.03
N LEU A 124 24.43 7.90 -20.09
CA LEU A 124 24.19 6.86 -21.08
C LEU A 124 23.45 7.37 -22.32
N ASN A 125 23.27 8.68 -22.46
CA ASN A 125 22.59 9.29 -23.60
C ASN A 125 21.16 8.80 -23.76
N ALA A 126 20.42 8.64 -22.70
CA ALA A 126 19.02 8.23 -22.73
C ALA A 126 18.18 9.21 -23.56
N LEU A 127 17.05 8.74 -24.09
CA LEU A 127 16.10 9.61 -24.78
C LEU A 127 15.61 10.72 -23.84
N PRO A 128 15.36 11.94 -24.36
CA PRO A 128 14.90 13.05 -23.50
C PRO A 128 13.69 12.70 -22.65
N THR A 129 12.72 11.92 -23.18
CA THR A 129 11.54 11.50 -22.42
C THR A 129 11.90 10.58 -21.26
N ASP A 130 12.87 9.69 -21.45
CA ASP A 130 13.32 8.77 -20.41
C ASP A 130 14.09 9.51 -19.31
N PHE A 131 14.95 10.46 -19.73
CA PHE A 131 15.69 11.31 -18.80
C PHE A 131 14.73 12.15 -17.95
N GLU A 132 13.72 12.77 -18.57
CA GLU A 132 12.71 13.55 -17.83
C GLU A 132 11.96 12.69 -16.82
N ARG A 133 11.62 11.46 -17.18
CA ARG A 133 10.95 10.52 -16.26
C ARG A 133 11.83 10.22 -15.06
N GLU A 134 13.12 10.00 -15.26
CA GLU A 134 14.06 9.75 -14.15
C GLU A 134 14.23 10.98 -13.27
N CYS A 135 14.25 12.16 -13.86
CA CYS A 135 14.30 13.42 -13.09
C CYS A 135 13.04 13.61 -12.26
N ASP A 136 11.86 13.31 -12.79
CA ASP A 136 10.59 13.42 -12.07
C ASP A 136 10.55 12.49 -10.87
N LYS A 137 11.06 11.27 -11.02
CA LYS A 137 11.18 10.32 -9.90
C LYS A 137 12.10 10.85 -8.82
N ALA A 138 13.25 11.38 -9.20
CA ALA A 138 14.23 11.94 -8.27
C ALA A 138 13.64 13.12 -7.48
N GLU A 139 12.94 14.01 -8.17
CA GLU A 139 12.28 15.16 -7.53
C GLU A 139 11.22 14.72 -6.52
N ARG A 140 10.37 13.76 -6.89
CA ARG A 140 9.33 13.26 -5.99
C ARG A 140 9.91 12.62 -4.75
N SER A 141 10.93 11.77 -4.89
CA SER A 141 11.55 11.11 -3.75
C SER A 141 12.25 12.10 -2.82
N LEU A 142 12.89 13.13 -3.37
CA LEU A 142 13.50 14.18 -2.57
C LEU A 142 12.44 15.00 -1.80
N ASN A 143 11.31 15.30 -2.44
CA ASN A 143 10.22 16.04 -1.81
C ASN A 143 9.56 15.25 -0.68
N GLU A 144 9.43 13.93 -0.84
CA GLU A 144 8.93 13.06 0.22
C GLU A 144 9.87 13.07 1.43
N LEU A 145 11.17 12.94 1.17
CA LEU A 145 12.19 13.01 2.22
C LEU A 145 12.16 14.35 2.95
N ARG A 146 12.08 15.45 2.19
CA ARG A 146 12.02 16.79 2.76
C ARG A 146 10.82 16.96 3.69
N ARG A 147 9.64 16.50 3.26
CA ARG A 147 8.43 16.60 4.07
C ARG A 147 8.51 15.76 5.33
N ALA A 148 9.03 14.53 5.22
CA ALA A 148 9.18 13.65 6.37
C ALA A 148 10.19 14.21 7.38
N TYR A 149 11.30 14.75 6.90
CA TYR A 149 12.34 15.34 7.74
C TYR A 149 11.83 16.58 8.46
N SER A 150 11.08 17.44 7.76
CA SER A 150 10.49 18.65 8.35
C SER A 150 9.48 18.33 9.45
N THR A 151 8.77 17.22 9.33
CA THR A 151 7.80 16.79 10.34
C THR A 151 8.47 16.38 11.65
N LEU A 152 9.71 15.87 11.60
CA LEU A 152 10.47 15.44 12.76
C LEU A 152 11.19 16.59 13.48
N HIS A 153 11.37 17.69 12.81
CA HIS A 153 12.12 18.84 13.29
C HIS A 153 11.28 20.11 13.26
#